data_2dbf03018e365e16d1c6fba16685e1dd
#
_entry.id   2dbf03018e365e16d1c6fba16685e1dd
#
_cell.length_a   1.000
_cell.length_b   1.000
_cell.length_c   1.000
_cell.angle_alpha   90.00
_cell.angle_beta   90.00
_cell.angle_gamma   90.00
#
_symmetry.space_group_name_H-M   'P 1'
#
loop_
_entity.id
_entity.type
_entity.pdbx_description
1 polymer ?
#
loop_
_entity_poly.entity_id
_entity_poly.type
_entity_poly.pdbx_seq_one_letter_code
_entity_poly.pdbx_strand_id
1 'polypeptide(L)' 'LGRIKRRMFRFAGPAPAEPGNEVVESAGNKAGQVVRCAAAEEGHELLAVVQLSAVEAELFVGDARLERLPLPYPIPEAD' A
#
# COMPACT_ATOMS: atom_id res chain seq x y z
N LEU A 1 -12.39 18.88 -9.56
CA LEU A 1 -13.11 18.62 -8.41
C LEU A 1 -12.97 17.23 -7.89
N GLY A 2 -12.32 17.08 -6.77
CA GLY A 2 -12.26 15.81 -6.09
C GLY A 2 -11.57 14.71 -6.83
N ARG A 3 -10.55 15.00 -7.56
CA ARG A 3 -9.80 13.95 -8.19
C ARG A 3 -9.03 13.18 -7.17
N ILE A 4 -9.21 11.87 -7.19
CA ILE A 4 -8.46 10.99 -6.31
C ILE A 4 -7.24 10.52 -7.07
N LYS A 5 -6.08 10.90 -6.61
CA LYS A 5 -4.84 10.46 -7.22
C LYS A 5 -4.34 9.22 -6.52
N ARG A 6 -3.93 8.25 -7.29
CA ARG A 6 -3.43 6.98 -6.80
C ARG A 6 -2.09 6.69 -7.42
N ARG A 7 -1.24 6.03 -6.66
CA ARG A 7 0.06 5.59 -7.14
C ARG A 7 0.35 4.22 -6.57
N MET A 8 1.24 3.50 -7.22
CA MET A 8 1.69 2.22 -6.72
C MET A 8 2.87 2.44 -5.79
N PHE A 9 2.80 1.81 -4.62
CA PHE A 9 3.85 1.88 -3.62
C PHE A 9 4.25 0.49 -3.19
N ARG A 10 5.45 0.37 -2.63
CA ARG A 10 5.93 -0.87 -2.04
C ARG A 10 5.70 -0.84 -0.55
N PHE A 11 5.33 -1.99 -0.03
CA PHE A 11 5.13 -2.14 1.42
C PHE A 11 5.73 -3.45 1.88
N ALA A 12 6.12 -3.48 3.15
CA ALA A 12 6.49 -4.71 3.82
C ALA A 12 5.37 -5.06 4.78
N GLY A 13 5.02 -6.33 4.87
CA GLY A 13 4.00 -6.79 5.77
C GLY A 13 4.38 -8.11 6.41
N PRO A 14 3.84 -8.39 7.62
CA PRO A 14 4.18 -9.62 8.33
C PRO A 14 3.44 -10.84 7.82
N ALA A 15 2.46 -10.66 6.95
CA ALA A 15 1.63 -11.76 6.49
C ALA A 15 1.39 -11.65 5.00
N PRO A 16 1.13 -12.78 4.32
CA PRO A 16 0.86 -12.72 2.89
C PRO A 16 -0.46 -12.01 2.60
N ALA A 17 -0.53 -11.40 1.43
CA ALA A 17 -1.74 -10.78 0.95
C ALA A 17 -1.95 -11.22 -0.48
N GLU A 18 -3.19 -11.11 -0.96
CA GLU A 18 -3.51 -11.50 -2.31
C GLU A 18 -3.90 -10.29 -3.14
N PRO A 19 -3.65 -10.34 -4.45
CA PRO A 19 -4.13 -9.26 -5.31
C PRO A 19 -5.63 -9.09 -5.11
N GLY A 20 -6.04 -7.84 -4.98
CA GLY A 20 -7.42 -7.52 -4.74
C GLY A 20 -7.77 -7.27 -3.28
N ASN A 21 -6.90 -7.66 -2.34
CA ASN A 21 -7.14 -7.34 -0.93
C ASN A 21 -7.15 -5.83 -0.75
N GLU A 22 -8.03 -5.36 0.12
CA GLU A 22 -8.13 -3.93 0.39
C GLU A 22 -7.06 -3.48 1.36
N VAL A 23 -6.48 -2.32 1.07
CA VAL A 23 -5.61 -1.64 2.00
C VAL A 23 -6.45 -0.59 2.71
N VAL A 24 -6.45 -0.61 4.02
CA VAL A 24 -7.27 0.31 4.81
C VAL A 24 -6.38 1.11 5.75
N GLU A 25 -6.82 2.29 6.09
CA GLU A 25 -6.13 3.10 7.09
C GLU A 25 -6.64 2.75 8.48
N SER A 26 -5.96 3.27 9.50
CA SER A 26 -6.28 2.90 10.88
C SER A 26 -7.71 3.22 11.29
N ALA A 27 -8.33 4.18 10.62
CA ALA A 27 -9.73 4.50 10.88
C ALA A 27 -10.70 3.54 10.20
N GLY A 28 -10.19 2.61 9.39
CA GLY A 28 -11.03 1.64 8.71
C GLY A 28 -11.46 2.05 7.32
N ASN A 29 -11.06 3.20 6.85
CA ASN A 29 -11.44 3.66 5.53
C ASN A 29 -10.54 3.02 4.48
N LYS A 30 -11.13 2.67 3.35
CA LYS A 30 -10.38 2.08 2.27
C LYS A 30 -9.38 3.08 1.70
N ALA A 31 -8.12 2.68 1.64
CA ALA A 31 -7.06 3.54 1.12
C ALA A 31 -6.53 3.06 -0.22
N GLY A 32 -6.68 1.78 -0.53
CA GLY A 32 -6.16 1.27 -1.77
C GLY A 32 -6.39 -0.22 -1.90
N GLN A 33 -5.59 -0.85 -2.74
CA GLN A 33 -5.79 -2.24 -3.10
C GLN A 33 -4.45 -2.88 -3.44
N VAL A 34 -4.25 -4.10 -2.95
CA VAL A 34 -3.04 -4.86 -3.25
C VAL A 34 -3.06 -5.29 -4.71
N VAL A 35 -1.94 -5.09 -5.38
CA VAL A 35 -1.77 -5.50 -6.77
C VAL A 35 -0.96 -6.79 -6.83
N ARG A 36 0.05 -6.93 -5.96
CA ARG A 36 0.94 -8.07 -6.00
C ARG A 36 1.56 -8.29 -4.63
N CYS A 37 1.85 -9.53 -4.33
CA CYS A 37 2.54 -9.88 -3.09
C CYS A 37 3.57 -10.94 -3.39
N ALA A 38 4.74 -10.82 -2.78
CA ALA A 38 5.81 -11.79 -2.93
C ALA A 38 6.48 -12.02 -1.59
N ALA A 39 6.99 -13.22 -1.40
CA ALA A 39 7.74 -13.53 -0.19
C ALA A 39 9.06 -12.77 -0.19
N ALA A 40 9.45 -12.30 0.98
CA ALA A 40 10.71 -11.61 1.19
C ALA A 40 11.46 -12.31 2.32
N GLU A 41 12.69 -11.87 2.56
CA GLU A 41 13.50 -12.54 3.58
C GLU A 41 12.88 -12.48 4.96
N GLU A 42 12.22 -11.37 5.28
CA GLU A 42 11.65 -11.19 6.60
C GLU A 42 10.18 -10.84 6.50
N GLY A 43 9.42 -11.68 5.85
CA GLY A 43 7.99 -11.44 5.72
C GLY A 43 7.59 -11.37 4.26
N HIS A 44 6.81 -10.37 3.91
CA HIS A 44 6.29 -10.26 2.56
C HIS A 44 6.44 -8.84 2.05
N GLU A 45 6.60 -8.72 0.74
CA GLU A 45 6.67 -7.45 0.07
C GLU A 45 5.45 -7.32 -0.82
N LEU A 46 4.77 -6.18 -0.72
CA LEU A 46 3.55 -5.96 -1.45
C LEU A 46 3.68 -4.75 -2.35
N LEU A 47 3.03 -4.83 -3.50
CA LEU A 47 2.78 -3.67 -4.33
C LEU A 47 1.31 -3.35 -4.23
N ALA A 48 0.99 -2.12 -3.93
CA ALA A 48 -0.40 -1.72 -3.78
C ALA A 48 -0.60 -0.34 -4.36
N VAL A 49 -1.75 -0.16 -4.98
CA VAL A 49 -2.17 1.16 -5.44
C VAL A 49 -2.90 1.82 -4.29
N VAL A 50 -2.40 2.98 -3.88
CA VAL A 50 -2.92 3.67 -2.70
C VAL A 50 -3.18 5.12 -3.04
N GLN A 51 -4.25 5.67 -2.47
CA GLN A 51 -4.55 7.08 -2.64
C GLN A 51 -3.45 7.93 -2.01
N LEU A 52 -3.02 8.95 -2.72
CA LEU A 52 -1.95 9.79 -2.22
C LEU A 52 -2.31 10.47 -0.91
N SER A 53 -3.58 10.78 -0.73
CA SER A 53 -4.04 11.41 0.51
C SER A 53 -3.93 10.49 1.72
N ALA A 54 -3.81 9.18 1.49
CA ALA A 54 -3.76 8.22 2.58
C ALA A 54 -2.39 7.58 2.78
N VAL A 55 -1.44 7.88 1.91
CA VAL A 55 -0.18 7.14 1.89
C VAL A 55 0.66 7.38 3.14
N GLU A 56 0.45 8.48 3.84
CA GLU A 56 1.20 8.76 5.06
C GLU A 56 0.50 8.29 6.32
N ALA A 57 -0.69 7.75 6.17
CA ALA A 57 -1.40 7.18 7.30
C ALA A 57 -0.88 5.77 7.58
N GLU A 58 -1.23 5.23 8.73
CA GLU A 58 -0.95 3.83 9.00
C GLU A 58 -1.88 2.98 8.16
N LEU A 59 -1.31 2.07 7.41
CA LEU A 59 -2.07 1.26 6.48
C LEU A 59 -2.02 -0.20 6.88
N PHE A 60 -3.11 -0.91 6.60
CA PHE A 60 -3.28 -2.30 7.01
C PHE A 60 -3.90 -3.12 5.88
N VAL A 61 -3.57 -4.39 5.85
CA VAL A 61 -4.32 -5.38 5.08
C VAL A 61 -4.80 -6.40 6.10
N GLY A 62 -6.12 -6.44 6.32
CA GLY A 62 -6.65 -7.21 7.42
C GLY A 62 -6.11 -6.68 8.73
N ASP A 63 -5.49 -7.54 9.51
CA ASP A 63 -4.88 -7.14 10.78
C ASP A 63 -3.40 -6.83 10.65
N ALA A 64 -2.85 -6.95 9.46
CA ALA A 64 -1.42 -6.79 9.26
C ALA A 64 -1.10 -5.34 8.93
N ARG A 65 -0.25 -4.74 9.76
CA ARG A 65 0.21 -3.38 9.51
C ARG A 65 1.27 -3.39 8.43
N LEU A 66 1.15 -2.45 7.50
CA LEU A 66 2.10 -2.34 6.41
C LEU A 66 3.11 -1.25 6.70
N GLU A 67 4.34 -1.49 6.24
CA GLU A 67 5.40 -0.50 6.32
C GLU A 67 5.77 -0.09 4.91
N ARG A 68 5.75 1.20 4.64
CA ARG A 68 6.05 1.68 3.31
C ARG A 68 7.55 1.59 3.04
N LEU A 69 7.89 1.04 1.90
CA LEU A 69 9.28 0.88 1.46
C LEU A 69 9.59 1.86 0.34
N PRO A 70 10.85 2.25 0.19
CA PRO A 70 11.23 3.09 -0.94
C PRO A 70 11.02 2.33 -2.24
N LEU A 71 10.60 3.04 -3.27
CA LEU A 71 10.50 2.47 -4.60
C LEU A 71 11.89 2.41 -5.22
N PRO A 72 12.13 1.43 -6.11
CA PRO A 72 13.42 1.35 -6.79
C PRO A 72 13.63 2.49 -7.79
N TYR A 73 12.66 3.33 -7.99
CA TYR A 73 12.74 4.46 -8.90
C TYR A 73 11.95 5.61 -8.30
N PRO A 74 12.30 6.86 -8.65
CA PRO A 74 11.57 7.99 -8.11
C PRO A 74 10.13 8.02 -8.63
N ILE A 75 9.24 8.46 -7.75
CA ILE A 75 7.85 8.65 -8.14
C ILE A 75 7.74 10.04 -8.75
N PRO A 76 7.18 10.17 -9.96
CA PRO A 76 6.98 11.49 -10.54
C PRO A 76 6.12 12.34 -9.63
N GLU A 77 6.43 13.61 -9.56
CA GLU A 77 5.62 14.54 -8.79
C GLU A 77 4.21 14.55 -9.30
N ALA A 78 3.28 14.62 -8.40
CA ALA A 78 1.89 14.66 -8.79
C ALA A 78 1.60 15.98 -9.50
N ASP A 79 0.89 15.89 -10.54
CA ASP A 79 0.57 17.05 -11.36
C ASP A 79 -0.66 17.75 -10.91
#